data_72e854cd61c318328e729d5802863e2f
#
_entry.id   72e854cd61c318328e729d5802863e2f
#
_cell.length_a   1.000
_cell.length_b   1.000
_cell.length_c   1.000
_cell.angle_alpha   90.00
_cell.angle_beta   90.00
_cell.angle_gamma   90.00
#
_symmetry.space_group_name_H-M   'P 1'
#
loop_
_entity.id
_entity.type
_entity.pdbx_description
1 polymer ?
#
loop_
_entity_poly.entity_id
_entity_poly.type
_entity_poly.pdbx_seq_one_letter_code
_entity_poly.pdbx_strand_id
1 'polypeptide(L)'
;MSRIGRTSVALAMLVTLALATAGPVAAVFSVIQTDLTGPEIGGRTPRGSATIDQSQLPAPGILDLRVNNLNLPNGTVLTVIITDCVTLESPDVGTITLQHGTARATLTLPATPSVCQVGHNSAIFLELADGTIVLEGGAPWEVRRA
;
A
#
# COMPACT_ATOMS: atom_id res chain seq x y z
N MET A 1 8.49 6.78 85.78
CA MET A 1 7.43 6.55 84.78
C MET A 1 7.88 7.12 83.47
N SER A 2 8.38 6.29 82.58
CA SER A 2 8.93 6.68 81.29
C SER A 2 7.90 6.30 80.21
N ARG A 3 7.40 7.29 79.46
CA ARG A 3 6.59 7.05 78.31
C ARG A 3 7.44 7.10 77.03
N ILE A 4 7.61 5.97 76.43
CA ILE A 4 8.29 5.83 75.15
C ILE A 4 7.33 6.24 74.05
N GLY A 5 7.64 7.36 73.40
CA GLY A 5 6.91 7.78 72.20
C GLY A 5 7.37 6.99 70.98
N ARG A 6 6.43 6.30 70.36
CA ARG A 6 6.63 5.64 69.06
C ARG A 6 6.42 6.65 67.93
N THR A 7 7.50 7.13 67.36
CA THR A 7 7.44 7.89 66.10
C THR A 7 7.33 6.90 64.94
N SER A 8 6.17 6.82 64.36
CA SER A 8 5.96 6.10 63.09
C SER A 8 6.47 6.95 61.94
N VAL A 9 7.58 6.53 61.37
CA VAL A 9 8.04 7.11 60.09
C VAL A 9 7.27 6.49 58.97
N ALA A 10 6.32 7.23 58.41
CA ALA A 10 5.63 6.82 57.20
C ALA A 10 6.57 7.10 56.00
N LEU A 11 7.11 6.02 55.43
CA LEU A 11 7.89 6.08 54.21
C LEU A 11 6.91 6.18 53.01
N ALA A 12 6.69 7.38 52.55
CA ALA A 12 5.94 7.61 51.36
C ALA A 12 6.80 7.22 50.13
N MET A 13 6.56 6.04 49.59
CA MET A 13 7.12 5.63 48.31
C MET A 13 6.39 6.39 47.21
N LEU A 14 7.03 7.40 46.67
CA LEU A 14 6.57 8.10 45.46
C LEU A 14 6.86 7.21 44.24
N VAL A 15 5.91 6.45 43.82
CA VAL A 15 5.98 5.71 42.56
C VAL A 15 5.74 6.72 41.44
N THR A 16 6.79 7.26 40.89
CA THR A 16 6.73 8.02 39.64
C THR A 16 6.46 7.08 38.48
N LEU A 17 5.19 6.98 38.11
CA LEU A 17 4.77 6.30 36.89
C LEU A 17 5.26 7.13 35.69
N ALA A 18 6.40 6.77 35.13
CA ALA A 18 6.86 7.34 33.87
C ALA A 18 5.89 6.85 32.77
N LEU A 19 4.91 7.68 32.43
CA LEU A 19 4.20 7.50 31.18
C LEU A 19 5.20 7.71 30.04
N ALA A 20 5.70 6.61 29.50
CA ALA A 20 6.35 6.64 28.21
C ALA A 20 5.30 7.09 27.19
N THR A 21 5.27 8.36 26.87
CA THR A 21 4.56 8.86 25.70
C THR A 21 5.24 8.23 24.50
N ALA A 22 4.68 7.14 23.99
CA ALA A 22 4.99 6.65 22.67
C ALA A 22 4.68 7.82 21.74
N GLY A 23 5.71 8.55 21.32
CA GLY A 23 5.57 9.59 20.31
C GLY A 23 4.91 8.95 19.08
N PRO A 24 4.15 9.71 18.29
CA PRO A 24 3.58 9.20 17.07
C PRO A 24 4.73 8.61 16.26
N VAL A 25 4.68 7.31 15.99
CA VAL A 25 5.55 6.70 15.00
C VAL A 25 5.20 7.45 13.72
N ALA A 26 6.07 8.35 13.29
CA ALA A 26 5.92 9.03 12.03
C ALA A 26 5.84 7.93 10.97
N ALA A 27 4.65 7.71 10.43
CA ALA A 27 4.48 6.82 9.30
C ALA A 27 5.44 7.33 8.23
N VAL A 28 6.40 6.49 7.84
CA VAL A 28 7.35 6.84 6.79
C VAL A 28 6.52 6.82 5.50
N PHE A 29 6.03 8.00 5.14
CA PHE A 29 5.31 8.20 3.90
C PHE A 29 6.28 7.93 2.76
N SER A 30 6.00 6.95 1.97
CA SER A 30 6.92 6.50 0.93
C SER A 30 6.21 6.43 -0.41
N VAL A 31 6.96 6.76 -1.44
CA VAL A 31 6.62 6.39 -2.79
C VAL A 31 7.18 5.00 -3.03
N ILE A 32 6.33 4.07 -3.40
CA ILE A 32 6.72 2.69 -3.68
C ILE A 32 6.44 2.35 -5.13
N GLN A 33 7.23 1.46 -5.70
CA GLN A 33 7.13 1.04 -7.09
C GLN A 33 7.29 -0.47 -7.23
N THR A 34 6.58 -1.04 -8.19
CA THR A 34 6.79 -2.41 -8.67
C THR A 34 6.74 -2.47 -10.18
N ASP A 35 7.44 -3.41 -10.77
CA ASP A 35 7.30 -3.75 -12.17
C ASP A 35 6.13 -4.71 -12.38
N LEU A 36 5.46 -4.57 -13.52
CA LEU A 36 4.37 -5.44 -13.94
C LEU A 36 4.85 -6.32 -15.08
N THR A 37 4.56 -7.59 -14.97
CA THR A 37 4.86 -8.59 -16.00
C THR A 37 3.63 -9.44 -16.28
N GLY A 38 3.56 -10.06 -17.43
CA GLY A 38 2.45 -10.94 -17.78
C GLY A 38 2.86 -11.99 -18.80
N PRO A 39 1.96 -12.95 -19.08
CA PRO A 39 2.18 -13.96 -20.08
C PRO A 39 2.31 -13.34 -21.47
N GLU A 40 2.98 -14.03 -22.36
CA GLU A 40 3.04 -13.62 -23.76
C GLU A 40 1.65 -13.62 -24.39
N ILE A 41 1.28 -12.51 -25.03
CA ILE A 41 0.01 -12.34 -25.73
C ILE A 41 0.28 -11.94 -27.17
N GLY A 42 -0.08 -12.79 -28.11
CA GLY A 42 0.08 -12.53 -29.55
C GLY A 42 1.54 -12.27 -29.96
N GLY A 43 2.49 -13.01 -29.41
CA GLY A 43 3.92 -12.88 -29.72
C GLY A 43 4.62 -11.71 -29.02
N ARG A 44 3.96 -11.08 -28.06
CA ARG A 44 4.54 -9.97 -27.27
C ARG A 44 4.44 -10.23 -25.78
N THR A 45 5.53 -9.98 -25.07
CA THR A 45 5.55 -10.03 -23.60
C THR A 45 5.17 -8.66 -23.06
N PRO A 46 3.98 -8.52 -22.42
CA PRO A 46 3.56 -7.25 -21.85
C PRO A 46 4.44 -6.87 -20.65
N ARG A 47 4.60 -5.59 -20.45
CA ARG A 47 5.36 -5.01 -19.34
C ARG A 47 4.66 -3.75 -18.85
N GLY A 48 4.90 -3.40 -17.60
CA GLY A 48 4.39 -2.18 -17.04
C GLY A 48 5.11 -1.80 -15.76
N SER A 49 4.67 -0.72 -15.16
CA SER A 49 5.09 -0.31 -13.83
C SER A 49 3.92 0.32 -13.08
N ALA A 50 3.90 0.09 -11.79
CA ALA A 50 2.97 0.72 -10.87
C ALA A 50 3.76 1.48 -9.81
N THR A 51 3.40 2.74 -9.59
CA THR A 51 3.98 3.59 -8.53
C THR A 51 2.85 4.07 -7.64
N ILE A 52 2.98 3.88 -6.34
CA ILE A 52 2.00 4.35 -5.35
C ILE A 52 2.66 5.44 -4.51
N ASP A 53 2.05 6.62 -4.51
CA ASP A 53 2.43 7.74 -3.66
C ASP A 53 1.48 7.82 -2.46
N GLN A 54 2.00 7.57 -1.27
CA GLN A 54 1.30 7.65 0.00
C GLN A 54 1.85 8.79 0.89
N SER A 55 2.58 9.72 0.31
CA SER A 55 3.25 10.81 1.05
C SER A 55 2.27 11.79 1.69
N GLN A 56 1.00 11.78 1.32
CA GLN A 56 -0.03 12.72 1.75
C GLN A 56 -1.00 12.13 2.78
N LEU A 57 -0.70 10.99 3.40
CA LEU A 57 -1.61 10.42 4.40
C LEU A 57 -1.99 11.44 5.48
N PRO A 58 -3.26 11.49 5.89
CA PRO A 58 -4.34 10.50 5.69
C PRO A 58 -5.12 10.63 4.37
N ALA A 59 -4.72 11.49 3.45
CA ALA A 59 -5.35 11.54 2.13
C ALA A 59 -5.18 10.20 1.39
N PRO A 60 -6.11 9.85 0.50
CA PRO A 60 -5.98 8.66 -0.35
C PRO A 60 -4.68 8.67 -1.12
N GLY A 61 -4.02 7.51 -1.21
CA GLY A 61 -2.83 7.35 -2.03
C GLY A 61 -3.16 7.51 -3.52
N ILE A 62 -2.15 7.82 -4.31
CA ILE A 62 -2.25 7.94 -5.77
C ILE A 62 -1.47 6.80 -6.41
N LEU A 63 -2.13 6.07 -7.29
CA LEU A 63 -1.53 5.04 -8.13
C LEU A 63 -1.26 5.60 -9.52
N ASP A 64 0.00 5.69 -9.91
CA ASP A 64 0.41 5.92 -11.30
C ASP A 64 0.73 4.58 -11.96
N LEU A 65 0.03 4.28 -13.05
CA LEU A 65 0.12 3.02 -13.76
C LEU A 65 0.56 3.26 -15.21
N ARG A 66 1.48 2.44 -15.68
CA ARG A 66 1.94 2.42 -17.07
C ARG A 66 1.99 1.00 -17.59
N VAL A 67 1.43 0.79 -18.77
CA VAL A 67 1.41 -0.49 -19.48
C VAL A 67 2.00 -0.30 -20.87
N ASN A 68 2.82 -1.24 -21.29
CA ASN A 68 3.46 -1.23 -22.59
C ASN A 68 3.48 -2.63 -23.20
N ASN A 69 3.56 -2.70 -24.51
CA ASN A 69 3.74 -3.92 -25.27
C ASN A 69 2.64 -4.99 -25.08
N LEU A 70 1.42 -4.57 -24.75
CA LEU A 70 0.27 -5.44 -24.59
C LEU A 70 -0.46 -5.58 -25.93
N ASN A 71 -0.38 -6.77 -26.55
CA ASN A 71 -0.96 -7.01 -27.89
C ASN A 71 -2.45 -7.37 -27.79
N LEU A 72 -3.26 -6.40 -27.45
CA LEU A 72 -4.72 -6.46 -27.41
C LEU A 72 -5.32 -5.33 -28.27
N PRO A 73 -6.58 -5.47 -28.71
CA PRO A 73 -7.25 -4.44 -29.51
C PRO A 73 -7.26 -3.06 -28.84
N ASN A 74 -7.22 -2.01 -29.65
CA ASN A 74 -7.44 -0.65 -29.16
C ASN A 74 -8.81 -0.52 -28.49
N GLY A 75 -8.89 0.22 -27.41
CA GLY A 75 -10.13 0.36 -26.65
C GLY A 75 -10.38 -0.79 -25.64
N THR A 76 -9.51 -1.80 -25.57
CA THR A 76 -9.61 -2.82 -24.52
C THR A 76 -9.50 -2.15 -23.16
N VAL A 77 -10.48 -2.42 -22.30
CA VAL A 77 -10.52 -1.92 -20.92
C VAL A 77 -9.97 -3.00 -20.00
N LEU A 78 -9.04 -2.61 -19.14
CA LEU A 78 -8.49 -3.47 -18.09
C LEU A 78 -8.95 -2.95 -16.73
N THR A 79 -9.40 -3.83 -15.88
CA THR A 79 -9.69 -3.55 -14.47
C THR A 79 -8.41 -3.63 -13.66
N VAL A 80 -8.17 -2.64 -12.81
CA VAL A 80 -7.01 -2.58 -11.93
C VAL A 80 -7.44 -3.01 -10.53
N ILE A 81 -6.82 -4.06 -10.03
CA ILE A 81 -7.10 -4.66 -8.73
C ILE A 81 -5.84 -4.61 -7.87
N ILE A 82 -5.96 -4.20 -6.62
CA ILE A 82 -4.88 -4.27 -5.64
C ILE A 82 -5.36 -5.12 -4.47
N THR A 83 -4.60 -6.17 -4.16
CA THR A 83 -4.88 -7.00 -2.99
C THR A 83 -4.60 -6.23 -1.71
N ASP A 84 -5.57 -6.19 -0.82
CA ASP A 84 -5.36 -5.69 0.54
C ASP A 84 -4.62 -6.75 1.34
N CYS A 85 -3.52 -6.38 1.99
CA CYS A 85 -2.72 -7.30 2.77
C CYS A 85 -3.30 -7.60 4.17
N VAL A 86 -4.34 -6.89 4.59
CA VAL A 86 -4.99 -7.11 5.90
C VAL A 86 -6.23 -7.96 5.75
N THR A 87 -7.11 -7.62 4.83
CA THR A 87 -8.39 -8.29 4.64
C THR A 87 -8.35 -9.38 3.58
N LEU A 88 -7.29 -9.44 2.77
CA LEU A 88 -7.19 -10.25 1.55
C LEU A 88 -8.31 -9.94 0.54
N GLU A 89 -8.99 -8.84 0.72
CA GLU A 89 -9.93 -8.33 -0.28
C GLU A 89 -9.13 -7.75 -1.46
N SER A 90 -9.71 -7.85 -2.62
CA SER A 90 -9.11 -7.34 -3.85
C SER A 90 -10.05 -6.34 -4.48
N PRO A 91 -10.16 -5.11 -3.93
CA PRO A 91 -11.05 -4.12 -4.48
C PRO A 91 -10.59 -3.65 -5.86
N ASP A 92 -11.55 -3.40 -6.72
CA ASP A 92 -11.33 -2.66 -7.95
C ASP A 92 -10.91 -1.24 -7.63
N VAL A 93 -9.73 -0.86 -8.09
CA VAL A 93 -9.21 0.50 -7.90
C VAL A 93 -9.67 1.43 -9.01
N GLY A 94 -9.92 0.87 -10.18
CA GLY A 94 -10.36 1.60 -11.36
C GLY A 94 -10.07 0.83 -12.65
N THR A 95 -10.17 1.52 -13.77
CA THR A 95 -9.93 0.94 -15.09
C THR A 95 -8.94 1.75 -15.89
N ILE A 96 -8.26 1.08 -16.82
CA ILE A 96 -7.42 1.72 -17.83
C ILE A 96 -7.82 1.24 -19.22
N THR A 97 -7.67 2.09 -20.22
CA THR A 97 -8.00 1.76 -21.61
C THR A 97 -6.75 1.73 -22.47
N LEU A 98 -6.57 0.65 -23.21
CA LEU A 98 -5.44 0.48 -24.11
C LEU A 98 -5.58 1.31 -25.39
N GLN A 99 -4.45 1.90 -25.78
CA GLN A 99 -4.26 2.57 -27.04
C GLN A 99 -2.96 2.09 -27.67
N HIS A 100 -3.04 1.41 -28.80
CA HIS A 100 -1.88 0.87 -29.52
C HIS A 100 -0.94 0.02 -28.65
N GLY A 101 -1.52 -0.83 -27.80
CA GLY A 101 -0.77 -1.71 -26.90
C GLY A 101 -0.15 -1.02 -25.69
N THR A 102 -0.53 0.22 -25.42
CA THR A 102 -0.06 0.99 -24.27
C THR A 102 -1.23 1.56 -23.48
N ALA A 103 -1.03 1.79 -22.19
CA ALA A 103 -1.98 2.53 -21.37
C ALA A 103 -1.24 3.29 -20.26
N ARG A 104 -1.83 4.40 -19.84
CA ARG A 104 -1.37 5.16 -18.68
C ARG A 104 -2.57 5.72 -17.94
N ALA A 105 -2.56 5.58 -16.62
CA ALA A 105 -3.58 6.17 -15.78
C ALA A 105 -3.00 6.59 -14.42
N THR A 106 -3.64 7.61 -13.86
CA THR A 106 -3.46 8.01 -12.45
C THR A 106 -4.78 7.75 -11.75
N LEU A 107 -4.77 6.85 -10.78
CA LEU A 107 -5.95 6.41 -10.04
C LEU A 107 -5.83 6.80 -8.57
N THR A 108 -6.94 7.20 -7.98
CA THR A 108 -7.00 7.45 -6.53
C THR A 108 -7.33 6.14 -5.83
N LEU A 109 -6.48 5.74 -4.90
CA LEU A 109 -6.72 4.55 -4.09
C LEU A 109 -7.90 4.80 -3.13
N PRO A 110 -8.73 3.79 -2.86
CA PRO A 110 -9.78 3.93 -1.85
C PRO A 110 -9.15 4.26 -0.49
N ALA A 111 -9.73 5.23 0.21
CA ALA A 111 -9.33 5.56 1.58
C ALA A 111 -9.79 4.43 2.49
N THR A 112 -8.92 3.50 2.80
CA THR A 112 -9.18 2.48 3.80
C THR A 112 -8.61 2.92 5.14
N PRO A 113 -9.35 2.82 6.25
CA PRO A 113 -8.86 3.21 7.58
C PRO A 113 -7.69 2.35 8.08
N SER A 114 -7.50 1.21 7.49
CA SER A 114 -6.35 0.33 7.67
C SER A 114 -5.63 0.20 6.33
N VAL A 115 -5.04 1.28 5.86
CA VAL A 115 -4.08 1.12 4.78
C VAL A 115 -3.01 0.17 5.29
N CYS A 116 -3.14 -1.09 4.91
CA CYS A 116 -1.98 -1.89 4.75
C CYS A 116 -0.98 -1.00 4.06
N GLN A 117 0.11 -0.69 4.73
CA GLN A 117 1.19 0.00 4.07
C GLN A 117 1.48 -0.84 2.83
N VAL A 118 0.95 -0.41 1.69
CA VAL A 118 1.18 -1.09 0.42
C VAL A 118 2.68 -1.22 0.35
N GLY A 119 3.21 -2.39 0.44
CA GLY A 119 4.65 -2.48 0.48
C GLY A 119 5.21 -3.84 0.80
N HIS A 120 4.55 -4.66 1.58
CA HIS A 120 5.18 -5.91 1.97
C HIS A 120 4.54 -7.15 1.34
N ASN A 121 3.23 -7.18 1.17
CA ASN A 121 2.53 -8.35 0.64
C ASN A 121 1.40 -8.01 -0.36
N SER A 122 1.24 -6.75 -0.73
CA SER A 122 0.23 -6.37 -1.70
C SER A 122 0.64 -6.78 -3.11
N ALA A 123 -0.32 -7.23 -3.89
CA ALA A 123 -0.14 -7.48 -5.32
C ALA A 123 -1.08 -6.57 -6.12
N ILE A 124 -0.68 -6.25 -7.33
CA ILE A 124 -1.49 -5.51 -8.28
C ILE A 124 -1.74 -6.39 -9.51
N PHE A 125 -2.96 -6.42 -9.97
CA PHE A 125 -3.39 -7.19 -11.13
C PHE A 125 -4.12 -6.30 -12.12
N LEU A 126 -3.92 -6.56 -13.40
CA LEU A 126 -4.70 -5.99 -14.48
C LEU A 126 -5.44 -7.12 -15.16
N GLU A 127 -6.76 -7.03 -15.17
CA GLU A 127 -7.65 -8.08 -15.66
C GLU A 127 -8.52 -7.61 -16.82
N LEU A 128 -8.78 -8.54 -17.72
CA LEU A 128 -9.85 -8.40 -18.72
C LEU A 128 -11.24 -8.58 -18.08
N ALA A 129 -12.29 -8.22 -18.78
CA ALA A 129 -13.67 -8.36 -18.32
C ALA A 129 -14.08 -9.81 -17.99
N ASP A 130 -13.38 -10.80 -18.53
CA ASP A 130 -13.60 -12.23 -18.25
C ASP A 130 -12.78 -12.75 -17.05
N GLY A 131 -12.06 -11.87 -16.35
CA GLY A 131 -11.22 -12.24 -15.22
C GLY A 131 -9.81 -12.74 -15.60
N THR A 132 -9.44 -12.70 -16.89
CA THR A 132 -8.10 -13.10 -17.32
C THR A 132 -7.08 -12.06 -16.89
N ILE A 133 -6.10 -12.46 -16.08
CA ILE A 133 -4.99 -11.60 -15.68
C ILE A 133 -4.01 -11.46 -16.85
N VAL A 134 -3.75 -10.23 -17.25
CA VAL A 134 -2.83 -9.90 -18.35
C VAL A 134 -1.52 -9.30 -17.88
N LEU A 135 -1.51 -8.69 -16.70
CA LEU A 135 -0.34 -8.16 -16.03
C LEU A 135 -0.47 -8.34 -14.53
N GLU A 136 0.62 -8.63 -13.88
CA GLU A 136 0.70 -8.70 -12.42
C GLU A 136 2.01 -8.12 -11.92
N GLY A 137 1.99 -7.61 -10.72
CA GLY A 137 3.17 -7.15 -9.98
C GLY A 137 2.89 -7.23 -8.48
N GLY A 138 3.95 -7.20 -7.69
CA GLY A 138 3.79 -7.32 -6.24
C GLY A 138 5.11 -7.25 -5.50
N ALA A 139 5.12 -7.85 -4.32
CA ALA A 139 6.29 -7.87 -3.48
C ALA A 139 7.52 -8.52 -4.17
N PRO A 140 8.73 -7.95 -3.95
CA PRO A 140 8.96 -6.78 -3.12
C PRO A 140 8.68 -5.48 -3.88
N TRP A 141 7.91 -4.58 -3.26
CA TRP A 141 7.82 -3.21 -3.75
C TRP A 141 9.10 -2.46 -3.37
N GLU A 142 9.64 -1.72 -4.30
CA GLU A 142 10.82 -0.89 -4.06
C GLU A 142 10.42 0.47 -3.50
N VAL A 143 11.02 0.85 -2.38
CA VAL A 143 10.84 2.20 -1.82
C VAL A 143 11.71 3.18 -2.59
N ARG A 144 11.09 4.13 -3.28
CA ARG A 144 11.80 5.26 -3.85
C ARG A 144 12.10 6.26 -2.73
N ARG A 145 13.37 6.44 -2.42
CA ARG A 145 13.81 7.57 -1.60
C ARG A 145 13.69 8.84 -2.44
N ALA A 146 12.94 9.80 -1.91
CA ALA A 146 12.88 11.14 -2.49
C ALA A 146 14.24 11.84 -2.44
#